data_f442f607f4a6466fbba22294cb539d42
#
_entry.id   f442f607f4a6466fbba22294cb539d42
#
_cell.length_a   1.000
_cell.length_b   1.000
_cell.length_c   1.000
_cell.angle_alpha   90.00
_cell.angle_beta   90.00
_cell.angle_gamma   90.00
#
_symmetry.space_group_name_H-M   'P 1'
#
loop_
_entity.id
_entity.type
_entity.pdbx_description
1 polymer ?
#
loop_
_entity_poly.entity_id
_entity_poly.type
_entity_poly.pdbx_seq_one_letter_code
_entity_poly.pdbx_strand_id
1 'polypeptide(L)'
;MVMDNNALVIRKLMFHMQGRNNKIVPAVVGLTGIGKTAIINRVAKALNRELIYINMAQQNEGDNAIPVPTNLEGDARLIYILNHKLREVIEHPEKEYIVFCDEFVRAQIPVISEWMTMLNERQFQGYNFANNVRFIAAMNPTSAMKGFEQEDYASTEMDDAHAARFTFIYMGVDRYDWIRWAEGYEDGSDKKGPARIHGAVIDFVKNDNNMNLFYGRSNGDIRMRTPRAWEYLSDQLKDLEEMGMLSADASAIDKAFVTSIISDQLGEDCGPLFATNMWDFYENITFEQVMTTKKISKRLVDKFSRYEVNKQ
;
A
#
# COMPACT_ATOMS: atom_id res chain seq x y z
N MET A 1 -14.09 16.45 7.19
CA MET A 1 -13.18 15.47 7.84
C MET A 1 -11.78 15.79 7.37
N VAL A 2 -10.80 15.82 8.28
CA VAL A 2 -9.39 16.04 7.92
C VAL A 2 -8.76 14.66 7.75
N MET A 3 -8.17 14.41 6.57
CA MET A 3 -7.39 13.19 6.33
C MET A 3 -5.98 13.37 6.87
N ASP A 4 -5.48 12.33 7.53
CA ASP A 4 -4.14 12.32 8.07
C ASP A 4 -3.12 12.01 6.96
N ASN A 5 -1.96 12.65 6.99
CA ASN A 5 -0.81 12.23 6.21
C ASN A 5 -0.16 10.98 6.81
N ASN A 6 0.72 10.34 6.07
CA ASN A 6 1.34 9.08 6.50
C ASN A 6 2.08 9.18 7.82
N ALA A 7 2.79 10.28 8.09
CA ALA A 7 3.52 10.47 9.34
C ALA A 7 2.59 10.50 10.56
N LEU A 8 1.45 11.18 10.44
CA LEU A 8 0.46 11.25 11.52
C LEU A 8 -0.25 9.91 11.71
N VAL A 9 -0.59 9.21 10.61
CA VAL A 9 -1.17 7.84 10.67
C VAL A 9 -0.22 6.89 11.42
N ILE A 10 1.07 6.87 11.05
CA ILE A 10 2.08 6.05 11.73
C ILE A 10 2.14 6.38 13.22
N ARG A 11 2.19 7.66 13.57
CA ARG A 11 2.28 8.10 14.98
C ARG A 11 1.05 7.65 15.78
N LYS A 12 -0.17 7.77 15.21
CA LYS A 12 -1.40 7.29 15.84
C LYS A 12 -1.38 5.77 16.02
N LEU A 13 -0.99 5.01 14.99
CA LEU A 13 -0.88 3.56 15.09
C LEU A 13 0.14 3.14 16.15
N MET A 14 1.33 3.74 16.18
CA MET A 14 2.34 3.45 17.20
C MET A 14 1.81 3.72 18.61
N PHE A 15 1.09 4.82 18.83
CA PHE A 15 0.44 5.13 20.10
C PHE A 15 -0.53 4.00 20.53
N HIS A 16 -1.38 3.51 19.64
CA HIS A 16 -2.31 2.42 19.95
C HIS A 16 -1.60 1.08 20.18
N MET A 17 -0.53 0.80 19.42
CA MET A 17 0.21 -0.46 19.55
C MET A 17 1.05 -0.53 20.84
N GLN A 18 1.52 0.60 21.36
CA GLN A 18 2.32 0.68 22.58
C GLN A 18 1.48 0.99 23.82
N GLY A 19 0.25 1.47 23.65
CA GLY A 19 -0.64 1.83 24.75
C GLY A 19 -0.99 0.65 25.65
N ARG A 20 -1.32 0.92 26.92
CA ARG A 20 -1.74 -0.12 27.90
C ARG A 20 -3.10 -0.70 27.56
N ASN A 21 -3.98 0.07 26.90
CA ASN A 21 -5.31 -0.36 26.52
C ASN A 21 -5.24 -1.17 25.20
N ASN A 22 -5.39 -2.46 25.30
CA ASN A 22 -5.40 -3.39 24.17
C ASN A 22 -6.80 -3.73 23.65
N LYS A 23 -7.86 -3.14 24.23
CA LYS A 23 -9.25 -3.32 23.78
C LYS A 23 -9.64 -2.35 22.68
N ILE A 24 -8.88 -1.26 22.50
CA ILE A 24 -9.10 -0.31 21.42
C ILE A 24 -8.41 -0.83 20.18
N VAL A 25 -9.16 -1.08 19.12
CA VAL A 25 -8.65 -1.53 17.83
C VAL A 25 -8.60 -0.34 16.87
N PRO A 26 -7.42 0.10 16.43
CA PRO A 26 -7.33 1.12 15.39
C PRO A 26 -7.73 0.52 14.04
N ALA A 27 -8.57 1.24 13.30
CA ALA A 27 -8.97 0.91 11.94
C ALA A 27 -8.49 2.01 10.98
N VAL A 28 -7.61 1.66 10.06
CA VAL A 28 -7.13 2.57 9.03
C VAL A 28 -8.14 2.60 7.90
N VAL A 29 -8.81 3.73 7.73
CA VAL A 29 -9.77 3.97 6.66
C VAL A 29 -9.12 4.82 5.58
N GLY A 30 -9.15 4.36 4.35
CA GLY A 30 -8.57 5.12 3.25
C GLY A 30 -8.84 4.47 1.89
N LEU A 31 -8.71 5.25 0.85
CA LEU A 31 -8.98 4.85 -0.52
C LEU A 31 -8.10 3.67 -0.96
N THR A 32 -8.46 3.03 -2.08
CA THR A 32 -7.68 1.88 -2.58
C THR A 32 -6.30 2.30 -3.08
N GLY A 33 -5.31 1.43 -2.89
CA GLY A 33 -3.96 1.61 -3.46
C GLY A 33 -3.11 2.74 -2.88
N ILE A 34 -3.53 3.40 -1.77
CA ILE A 34 -2.79 4.52 -1.14
C ILE A 34 -1.68 4.09 -0.18
N GLY A 35 -1.50 2.78 0.05
CA GLY A 35 -0.42 2.26 0.88
C GLY A 35 -0.80 1.91 2.31
N LYS A 36 -2.07 1.66 2.65
CA LYS A 36 -2.50 1.24 4.01
C LYS A 36 -1.67 0.08 4.55
N THR A 37 -1.54 -1.00 3.78
CA THR A 37 -0.75 -2.18 4.14
C THR A 37 0.74 -1.85 4.32
N ALA A 38 1.30 -0.99 3.46
CA ALA A 38 2.69 -0.54 3.57
C ALA A 38 2.96 0.20 4.89
N ILE A 39 2.06 1.11 5.30
CA ILE A 39 2.17 1.84 6.56
C ILE A 39 2.11 0.90 7.77
N ILE A 40 1.20 -0.08 7.76
CA ILE A 40 1.09 -1.05 8.86
C ILE A 40 2.36 -1.90 8.96
N ASN A 41 2.94 -2.32 7.82
CA ASN A 41 4.24 -2.99 7.78
C ASN A 41 5.37 -2.11 8.37
N ARG A 42 5.39 -0.80 8.05
CA ARG A 42 6.36 0.15 8.62
C ARG A 42 6.23 0.22 10.15
N VAL A 43 5.00 0.29 10.66
CA VAL A 43 4.73 0.30 12.11
C VAL A 43 5.17 -1.00 12.77
N ALA A 44 4.86 -2.16 12.19
CA ALA A 44 5.27 -3.46 12.72
C ALA A 44 6.79 -3.57 12.83
N LYS A 45 7.50 -3.19 11.76
CA LYS A 45 8.98 -3.15 11.75
C LYS A 45 9.55 -2.18 12.79
N ALA A 46 9.01 -0.96 12.88
CA ALA A 46 9.48 0.04 13.82
C ALA A 46 9.30 -0.39 15.30
N LEU A 47 8.29 -1.21 15.58
CA LEU A 47 7.99 -1.75 16.90
C LEU A 47 8.63 -3.13 17.14
N ASN A 48 9.35 -3.67 16.17
CA ASN A 48 9.91 -5.03 16.21
C ASN A 48 8.86 -6.09 16.56
N ARG A 49 7.66 -5.99 15.93
CA ARG A 49 6.55 -6.93 16.08
C ARG A 49 6.39 -7.78 14.83
N GLU A 50 6.13 -9.07 15.02
CA GLU A 50 5.76 -9.94 13.90
C GLU A 50 4.37 -9.59 13.39
N LEU A 51 4.22 -9.51 12.05
CA LEU A 51 2.95 -9.17 11.41
C LEU A 51 2.25 -10.42 10.90
N ILE A 52 1.09 -10.71 11.47
CA ILE A 52 0.19 -11.77 11.01
C ILE A 52 -0.86 -11.13 10.10
N TYR A 53 -0.73 -11.34 8.80
CA TYR A 53 -1.65 -10.79 7.80
C TYR A 53 -2.85 -11.69 7.57
N ILE A 54 -4.05 -11.12 7.72
CA ILE A 54 -5.34 -11.76 7.46
C ILE A 54 -6.09 -10.92 6.41
N ASN A 55 -6.36 -11.51 5.26
CA ASN A 55 -7.23 -10.90 4.26
C ASN A 55 -8.68 -11.27 4.56
N MET A 56 -9.44 -10.32 5.10
CA MET A 56 -10.81 -10.55 5.54
C MET A 56 -11.76 -10.84 4.37
N ALA A 57 -11.49 -10.30 3.18
CA ALA A 57 -12.28 -10.57 1.99
C ALA A 57 -12.21 -12.04 1.50
N GLN A 58 -11.19 -12.78 1.96
CA GLN A 58 -10.98 -14.19 1.63
C GLN A 58 -11.38 -15.15 2.75
N GLN A 59 -11.81 -14.62 3.90
CA GLN A 59 -12.22 -15.45 5.04
C GLN A 59 -13.64 -15.95 4.86
N ASN A 60 -13.86 -17.22 5.19
CA ASN A 60 -15.17 -17.84 5.28
C ASN A 60 -15.49 -18.18 6.75
N GLU A 61 -16.76 -18.42 7.03
CA GLU A 61 -17.21 -18.91 8.32
C GLU A 61 -16.52 -20.25 8.65
N GLY A 62 -15.93 -20.34 9.84
CA GLY A 62 -15.20 -21.52 10.28
C GLY A 62 -13.71 -21.60 9.89
N ASP A 63 -13.19 -20.66 9.07
CA ASP A 63 -11.76 -20.65 8.69
C ASP A 63 -10.83 -20.39 9.89
N ASN A 64 -11.32 -19.77 10.96
CA ASN A 64 -10.52 -19.44 12.13
C ASN A 64 -10.35 -20.60 13.12
N ALA A 65 -11.35 -21.49 13.22
CA ALA A 65 -11.25 -22.67 14.06
C ALA A 65 -12.15 -23.81 13.55
N ILE A 66 -11.64 -25.02 13.63
CA ILE A 66 -12.36 -26.23 13.23
C ILE A 66 -12.78 -26.99 14.50
N PRO A 67 -14.09 -27.31 14.68
CA PRO A 67 -14.53 -28.14 15.74
C PRO A 67 -14.13 -29.61 15.49
N VAL A 68 -13.49 -30.22 16.47
CA VAL A 68 -13.06 -31.62 16.40
C VAL A 68 -13.66 -32.39 17.56
N PRO A 69 -14.45 -33.45 17.29
CA PRO A 69 -14.93 -34.33 18.36
C PRO A 69 -13.76 -35.12 18.94
N THR A 70 -13.69 -35.16 20.24
CA THR A 70 -12.70 -35.96 20.98
C THR A 70 -13.38 -36.75 22.08
N ASN A 71 -12.81 -37.88 22.41
CA ASN A 71 -13.26 -38.70 23.55
C ASN A 71 -12.10 -38.80 24.55
N LEU A 72 -12.16 -37.98 25.57
CA LEU A 72 -11.19 -37.98 26.66
C LEU A 72 -11.81 -38.69 27.86
N GLU A 73 -11.19 -39.81 28.27
CA GLU A 73 -11.60 -40.60 29.46
C GLU A 73 -13.08 -41.06 29.45
N GLY A 74 -13.63 -41.35 28.25
CA GLY A 74 -15.02 -41.78 28.10
C GLY A 74 -16.06 -40.65 28.03
N ASP A 75 -15.60 -39.40 28.08
CA ASP A 75 -16.43 -38.20 27.95
C ASP A 75 -16.29 -37.60 26.55
N ALA A 76 -17.37 -37.62 25.78
CA ALA A 76 -17.39 -37.06 24.42
C ALA A 76 -17.40 -35.51 24.49
N ARG A 77 -16.37 -34.87 23.97
CA ARG A 77 -16.21 -33.41 23.98
C ARG A 77 -15.97 -32.91 22.58
N LEU A 78 -16.35 -31.66 22.36
CA LEU A 78 -15.98 -30.89 21.18
C LEU A 78 -14.87 -29.92 21.57
N ILE A 79 -13.73 -30.04 20.89
CA ILE A 79 -12.63 -29.08 21.01
C ILE A 79 -12.51 -28.32 19.70
N TYR A 80 -11.99 -27.09 19.77
CA TYR A 80 -11.72 -26.26 18.59
C TYR A 80 -10.23 -26.21 18.34
N ILE A 81 -9.83 -26.41 17.09
CA ILE A 81 -8.44 -26.24 16.64
C ILE A 81 -8.35 -24.99 15.82
N LEU A 82 -7.58 -24.01 16.29
CA LEU A 82 -7.33 -22.75 15.57
C LEU A 82 -6.56 -22.99 14.27
N ASN A 83 -6.79 -22.12 13.29
CA ASN A 83 -5.93 -22.07 12.10
C ASN A 83 -4.48 -21.74 12.50
N HIS A 84 -3.53 -22.07 11.63
CA HIS A 84 -2.10 -21.98 11.93
C HIS A 84 -1.64 -20.55 12.28
N LYS A 85 -2.25 -19.50 11.69
CA LYS A 85 -1.88 -18.09 11.94
C LYS A 85 -2.29 -17.64 13.35
N LEU A 86 -3.51 -17.95 13.77
CA LEU A 86 -3.99 -17.61 15.11
C LEU A 86 -3.32 -18.49 16.18
N ARG A 87 -3.02 -19.73 15.82
CA ARG A 87 -2.31 -20.67 16.68
C ARG A 87 -0.88 -20.21 16.97
N GLU A 88 -0.13 -19.76 15.95
CA GLU A 88 1.21 -19.16 16.10
C GLU A 88 1.22 -18.07 17.18
N VAL A 89 0.22 -17.18 17.15
CA VAL A 89 0.12 -16.05 18.09
C VAL A 89 -0.16 -16.51 19.53
N ILE A 90 -0.85 -17.63 19.72
CA ILE A 90 -1.19 -18.18 21.03
C ILE A 90 -0.03 -19.02 21.61
N GLU A 91 0.62 -19.82 20.77
CA GLU A 91 1.68 -20.75 21.18
C GLU A 91 3.02 -20.05 21.48
N HIS A 92 3.21 -18.81 21.01
CA HIS A 92 4.43 -18.04 21.21
C HIS A 92 4.22 -16.75 21.99
N PRO A 93 3.84 -16.82 23.29
CA PRO A 93 3.57 -15.65 24.13
C PRO A 93 4.82 -14.80 24.41
N GLU A 94 6.01 -15.31 24.14
CA GLU A 94 7.29 -14.60 24.25
C GLU A 94 7.55 -13.60 23.12
N LYS A 95 6.81 -13.73 22.00
CA LYS A 95 6.91 -12.83 20.86
C LYS A 95 5.84 -11.75 20.90
N GLU A 96 6.11 -10.65 20.26
CA GLU A 96 5.19 -9.51 20.10
C GLU A 96 4.55 -9.54 18.72
N TYR A 97 3.22 -9.51 18.63
CA TYR A 97 2.50 -9.64 17.37
C TYR A 97 1.60 -8.44 17.05
N ILE A 98 1.44 -8.16 15.76
CA ILE A 98 0.33 -7.40 15.21
C ILE A 98 -0.47 -8.31 14.29
N VAL A 99 -1.72 -8.60 14.64
CA VAL A 99 -2.68 -9.28 13.76
C VAL A 99 -3.37 -8.20 12.94
N PHE A 100 -3.09 -8.18 11.66
CA PHE A 100 -3.58 -7.19 10.72
C PHE A 100 -4.71 -7.75 9.87
N CYS A 101 -5.92 -7.25 10.12
CA CYS A 101 -7.14 -7.60 9.40
C CYS A 101 -7.36 -6.62 8.24
N ASP A 102 -6.89 -6.97 7.05
CA ASP A 102 -7.05 -6.14 5.85
C ASP A 102 -8.39 -6.38 5.17
N GLU A 103 -8.91 -5.36 4.48
CA GLU A 103 -10.20 -5.37 3.80
C GLU A 103 -11.38 -5.77 4.73
N PHE A 104 -11.36 -5.31 5.97
CA PHE A 104 -12.23 -5.76 7.05
C PHE A 104 -13.73 -5.77 6.68
N VAL A 105 -14.22 -4.71 6.07
CA VAL A 105 -15.63 -4.54 5.67
C VAL A 105 -16.01 -5.28 4.38
N ARG A 106 -15.08 -6.03 3.79
CA ARG A 106 -15.37 -6.90 2.63
C ARG A 106 -15.70 -8.34 3.02
N ALA A 107 -15.52 -8.68 4.28
CA ALA A 107 -15.91 -9.98 4.80
C ALA A 107 -17.45 -10.10 4.91
N GLN A 108 -17.93 -11.33 4.93
CA GLN A 108 -19.34 -11.61 5.21
C GLN A 108 -19.68 -11.28 6.67
N ILE A 109 -20.93 -10.91 6.94
CA ILE A 109 -21.39 -10.52 8.29
C ILE A 109 -21.05 -11.58 9.36
N PRO A 110 -21.26 -12.89 9.17
CA PRO A 110 -20.89 -13.89 10.17
C PRO A 110 -19.39 -13.87 10.50
N VAL A 111 -18.54 -13.70 9.48
CA VAL A 111 -17.08 -13.60 9.67
C VAL A 111 -16.72 -12.33 10.45
N ILE A 112 -17.32 -11.19 10.10
CA ILE A 112 -17.14 -9.95 10.87
C ILE A 112 -17.51 -10.15 12.34
N SER A 113 -18.65 -10.75 12.61
CA SER A 113 -19.13 -11.00 13.98
C SER A 113 -18.18 -11.91 14.79
N GLU A 114 -17.63 -12.94 14.15
CA GLU A 114 -16.62 -13.83 14.73
C GLU A 114 -15.35 -13.06 15.10
N TRP A 115 -14.83 -12.25 14.16
CA TRP A 115 -13.65 -11.41 14.39
C TRP A 115 -13.90 -10.32 15.44
N MET A 116 -15.10 -9.76 15.51
CA MET A 116 -15.43 -8.77 16.54
C MET A 116 -15.32 -9.35 17.96
N THR A 117 -15.67 -10.62 18.16
CA THR A 117 -15.44 -11.30 19.42
C THR A 117 -13.95 -11.39 19.77
N MET A 118 -13.11 -11.80 18.81
CA MET A 118 -11.65 -11.82 18.98
C MET A 118 -11.05 -10.45 19.29
N LEU A 119 -11.48 -9.43 18.56
CA LEU A 119 -10.95 -8.08 18.67
C LEU A 119 -11.27 -7.44 20.03
N ASN A 120 -12.48 -7.63 20.54
CA ASN A 120 -12.98 -6.94 21.75
C ASN A 120 -12.81 -7.73 23.01
N GLU A 121 -13.21 -9.01 22.98
CA GLU A 121 -13.17 -9.86 24.16
C GLU A 121 -11.81 -10.51 24.35
N ARG A 122 -10.96 -10.44 23.32
CA ARG A 122 -9.63 -11.05 23.37
C ARG A 122 -9.69 -12.56 23.59
N GLN A 123 -10.78 -13.17 23.15
CA GLN A 123 -11.05 -14.60 23.29
C GLN A 123 -11.68 -15.14 22.01
N PHE A 124 -11.41 -16.41 21.74
CA PHE A 124 -12.08 -17.13 20.67
C PHE A 124 -12.04 -18.63 20.93
N GLN A 125 -13.21 -19.27 20.97
CA GLN A 125 -13.36 -20.74 21.13
C GLN A 125 -12.53 -21.35 22.30
N GLY A 126 -12.48 -20.62 23.43
CA GLY A 126 -11.71 -21.02 24.61
C GLY A 126 -10.24 -20.59 24.63
N TYR A 127 -9.75 -19.99 23.56
CA TYR A 127 -8.39 -19.43 23.50
C TYR A 127 -8.40 -17.95 23.89
N ASN A 128 -7.36 -17.51 24.61
CA ASN A 128 -7.18 -16.13 25.04
C ASN A 128 -6.01 -15.48 24.32
N PHE A 129 -6.21 -14.28 23.76
CA PHE A 129 -5.15 -13.47 23.17
C PHE A 129 -4.52 -12.59 24.26
N ALA A 130 -3.27 -12.86 24.59
CA ALA A 130 -2.52 -12.14 25.61
C ALA A 130 -2.12 -10.72 25.16
N ASN A 131 -1.51 -9.94 26.06
CA ASN A 131 -1.19 -8.54 25.83
C ASN A 131 -0.08 -8.31 24.79
N ASN A 132 0.72 -9.32 24.46
CA ASN A 132 1.71 -9.31 23.40
C ASN A 132 1.08 -9.23 21.99
N VAL A 133 -0.22 -9.53 21.87
CA VAL A 133 -0.96 -9.49 20.62
C VAL A 133 -1.70 -8.16 20.49
N ARG A 134 -1.52 -7.48 19.37
CA ARG A 134 -2.26 -6.26 19.00
C ARG A 134 -3.02 -6.50 17.71
N PHE A 135 -4.19 -5.88 17.60
CA PHE A 135 -4.99 -5.95 16.39
C PHE A 135 -5.02 -4.60 15.68
N ILE A 136 -4.95 -4.62 14.37
CA ILE A 136 -5.18 -3.47 13.49
C ILE A 136 -6.13 -3.93 12.39
N ALA A 137 -7.14 -3.11 12.07
CA ALA A 137 -7.97 -3.30 10.90
C ALA A 137 -7.60 -2.27 9.82
N ALA A 138 -7.80 -2.63 8.55
CA ALA A 138 -7.83 -1.68 7.45
C ALA A 138 -9.07 -1.92 6.60
N MET A 139 -9.61 -0.83 6.07
CA MET A 139 -10.81 -0.88 5.26
C MET A 139 -10.84 0.28 4.24
N ASN A 140 -11.57 0.05 3.16
CA ASN A 140 -11.95 1.15 2.28
C ASN A 140 -13.12 1.91 2.91
N PRO A 141 -13.27 3.20 2.63
CA PRO A 141 -14.42 3.95 3.10
C PRO A 141 -15.70 3.47 2.43
N THR A 142 -16.82 3.64 3.09
CA THR A 142 -18.16 3.45 2.50
C THR A 142 -18.74 4.80 2.09
N SER A 143 -19.70 4.80 1.15
CA SER A 143 -20.42 6.01 0.74
C SER A 143 -21.20 6.69 1.89
N ALA A 144 -21.49 5.95 2.96
CA ALA A 144 -22.09 6.49 4.19
C ALA A 144 -21.11 7.35 5.01
N MET A 145 -19.80 7.23 4.77
CA MET A 145 -18.80 8.01 5.48
C MET A 145 -18.64 9.40 4.86
N LYS A 146 -18.75 10.46 5.70
CA LYS A 146 -18.62 11.84 5.25
C LYS A 146 -17.32 12.09 4.50
N GLY A 147 -17.41 12.65 3.30
CA GLY A 147 -16.29 12.94 2.41
C GLY A 147 -15.94 11.80 1.46
N PHE A 148 -16.74 10.72 1.45
CA PHE A 148 -16.60 9.58 0.56
C PHE A 148 -17.91 9.21 -0.15
N GLU A 149 -18.84 10.15 -0.23
CA GLU A 149 -20.20 9.95 -0.73
C GLU A 149 -20.22 9.49 -2.21
N GLN A 150 -19.12 9.72 -2.95
CA GLN A 150 -18.96 9.32 -4.36
C GLN A 150 -18.20 7.99 -4.52
N GLU A 151 -17.75 7.40 -3.43
CA GLU A 151 -16.99 6.15 -3.48
C GLU A 151 -17.95 4.95 -3.47
N ASP A 152 -17.82 4.10 -4.46
CA ASP A 152 -18.62 2.88 -4.61
C ASP A 152 -17.71 1.64 -4.44
N TYR A 153 -17.40 1.33 -3.18
CA TYR A 153 -16.71 0.09 -2.85
C TYR A 153 -17.73 -0.98 -2.45
N ALA A 154 -17.59 -2.18 -3.01
CA ALA A 154 -18.32 -3.36 -2.53
C ALA A 154 -17.87 -3.67 -1.09
N SER A 155 -18.57 -3.10 -0.12
CA SER A 155 -18.28 -3.23 1.32
C SER A 155 -19.55 -3.50 2.08
N THR A 156 -19.45 -4.34 3.11
CA THR A 156 -20.53 -4.54 4.07
C THR A 156 -20.62 -3.33 4.97
N GLU A 157 -21.82 -2.73 5.09
CA GLU A 157 -22.03 -1.67 6.05
C GLU A 157 -21.86 -2.22 7.47
N MET A 158 -21.06 -1.52 8.25
CA MET A 158 -20.83 -1.85 9.64
C MET A 158 -21.91 -1.19 10.49
N ASP A 159 -22.60 -1.95 11.32
CA ASP A 159 -23.55 -1.39 12.27
C ASP A 159 -22.87 -0.54 13.36
N ASP A 160 -23.66 0.28 14.04
CA ASP A 160 -23.15 1.19 15.07
C ASP A 160 -22.45 0.45 16.23
N ALA A 161 -22.90 -0.76 16.56
CA ALA A 161 -22.32 -1.54 17.64
C ALA A 161 -20.92 -2.05 17.27
N HIS A 162 -20.72 -2.46 16.03
CA HIS A 162 -19.39 -2.83 15.52
C HIS A 162 -18.50 -1.60 15.36
N ALA A 163 -19.04 -0.50 14.79
CA ALA A 163 -18.29 0.74 14.59
C ALA A 163 -17.75 1.35 15.89
N ALA A 164 -18.54 1.29 16.97
CA ALA A 164 -18.17 1.82 18.29
C ALA A 164 -16.93 1.14 18.93
N ARG A 165 -16.51 0.01 18.39
CA ARG A 165 -15.37 -0.79 18.89
C ARG A 165 -14.05 -0.44 18.23
N PHE A 166 -14.09 0.39 17.18
CA PHE A 166 -12.90 0.84 16.47
C PHE A 166 -12.56 2.30 16.78
N THR A 167 -11.28 2.61 16.71
CA THR A 167 -10.81 3.98 16.54
C THR A 167 -10.42 4.19 15.10
N PHE A 168 -11.21 4.97 14.37
CA PHE A 168 -10.98 5.24 12.96
C PHE A 168 -9.86 6.25 12.75
N ILE A 169 -8.88 5.87 11.94
CA ILE A 169 -7.76 6.70 11.49
C ILE A 169 -7.92 6.88 9.98
N TYR A 170 -8.25 8.09 9.56
CA TYR A 170 -8.52 8.40 8.17
C TYR A 170 -7.23 8.78 7.44
N MET A 171 -6.75 7.90 6.57
CA MET A 171 -5.53 8.07 5.81
C MET A 171 -5.82 8.72 4.46
N GLY A 172 -5.13 9.83 4.17
CA GLY A 172 -5.15 10.50 2.88
C GLY A 172 -4.09 9.99 1.92
N VAL A 173 -4.15 10.47 0.69
CA VAL A 173 -3.10 10.26 -0.31
C VAL A 173 -1.93 11.19 0.02
N ASP A 174 -0.75 10.62 0.26
CA ASP A 174 0.47 11.38 0.59
C ASP A 174 1.52 11.20 -0.52
N ARG A 175 1.46 12.12 -1.51
CA ARG A 175 2.38 12.15 -2.64
C ARG A 175 3.82 12.41 -2.20
N TYR A 176 4.03 13.25 -1.20
CA TYR A 176 5.38 13.60 -0.76
C TYR A 176 6.08 12.46 -0.03
N ASP A 177 5.36 11.73 0.83
CA ASP A 177 5.90 10.54 1.49
C ASP A 177 6.19 9.45 0.43
N TRP A 178 5.30 9.27 -0.55
CA TRP A 178 5.54 8.33 -1.65
C TRP A 178 6.79 8.70 -2.48
N ILE A 179 6.99 9.98 -2.81
CA ILE A 179 8.19 10.44 -3.54
C ILE A 179 9.46 10.12 -2.74
N ARG A 180 9.48 10.43 -1.44
CA ARG A 180 10.65 10.11 -0.59
C ARG A 180 10.93 8.61 -0.58
N TRP A 181 9.89 7.79 -0.43
CA TRP A 181 10.01 6.35 -0.51
C TRP A 181 10.52 5.89 -1.88
N ALA A 182 9.96 6.42 -2.96
CA ALA A 182 10.34 6.11 -4.34
C ALA A 182 11.82 6.42 -4.63
N GLU A 183 12.32 7.54 -4.11
CA GLU A 183 13.71 7.95 -4.23
C GLU A 183 14.71 7.13 -3.38
N GLY A 184 14.21 6.21 -2.56
CA GLY A 184 15.02 5.31 -1.73
C GLY A 184 15.29 5.79 -0.32
N TYR A 185 14.64 6.86 0.16
CA TYR A 185 14.81 7.27 1.55
C TYR A 185 14.27 6.21 2.52
N GLU A 186 14.97 6.03 3.64
CA GLU A 186 14.51 5.20 4.74
C GLU A 186 13.44 5.95 5.55
N ASP A 187 12.52 5.20 6.14
CA ASP A 187 11.42 5.74 6.93
C ASP A 187 11.90 6.60 8.11
N GLY A 188 11.42 7.84 8.15
CA GLY A 188 11.76 8.78 9.24
C GLY A 188 13.23 9.21 9.29
N SER A 189 14.01 8.97 8.24
CA SER A 189 15.44 9.23 8.15
C SER A 189 15.79 9.98 6.86
N ASP A 190 16.91 10.71 6.89
CA ASP A 190 17.48 11.31 5.68
C ASP A 190 18.51 10.40 4.99
N LYS A 191 18.65 9.16 5.46
CA LYS A 191 19.46 8.16 4.75
C LYS A 191 18.76 7.75 3.46
N LYS A 192 19.52 7.78 2.37
CA LYS A 192 19.05 7.46 1.03
C LYS A 192 19.80 6.24 0.48
N GLY A 193 19.05 5.20 0.15
CA GLY A 193 19.52 4.05 -0.62
C GLY A 193 19.27 4.25 -2.13
N PRO A 194 19.36 3.18 -2.93
CA PRO A 194 19.01 3.22 -4.33
C PRO A 194 17.51 3.54 -4.50
N ALA A 195 17.17 4.24 -5.58
CA ALA A 195 15.77 4.49 -5.93
C ALA A 195 15.00 3.17 -6.12
N ARG A 196 13.79 3.11 -5.58
CA ARG A 196 12.91 1.94 -5.69
C ARG A 196 12.10 1.96 -6.97
N ILE A 197 11.83 3.15 -7.45
CA ILE A 197 10.97 3.45 -8.60
C ILE A 197 11.82 3.98 -9.75
N HIS A 198 11.41 3.69 -10.97
CA HIS A 198 12.06 4.15 -12.20
C HIS A 198 12.16 5.69 -12.24
N GLY A 199 13.31 6.23 -12.66
CA GLY A 199 13.61 7.66 -12.61
C GLY A 199 12.59 8.55 -13.33
N ALA A 200 12.12 8.14 -14.50
CA ALA A 200 11.12 8.91 -15.25
C ALA A 200 9.78 9.01 -14.50
N VAL A 201 9.39 7.98 -13.74
CA VAL A 201 8.17 8.01 -12.91
C VAL A 201 8.34 8.99 -11.75
N ILE A 202 9.49 8.95 -11.07
CA ILE A 202 9.81 9.88 -9.99
C ILE A 202 9.77 11.32 -10.50
N ASP A 203 10.41 11.59 -11.63
CA ASP A 203 10.49 12.93 -12.22
C ASP A 203 9.10 13.46 -12.57
N PHE A 204 8.27 12.65 -13.23
CA PHE A 204 6.89 13.00 -13.57
C PHE A 204 6.04 13.30 -12.34
N VAL A 205 6.10 12.42 -11.33
CA VAL A 205 5.30 12.57 -10.10
C VAL A 205 5.80 13.74 -9.25
N LYS A 206 7.09 14.10 -9.30
CA LYS A 206 7.64 15.27 -8.58
C LYS A 206 7.19 16.61 -9.19
N ASN A 207 6.86 16.64 -10.46
CA ASN A 207 6.42 17.85 -11.11
C ASN A 207 5.05 18.29 -10.55
N ASP A 208 5.00 19.48 -9.97
CA ASP A 208 3.77 20.01 -9.34
C ASP A 208 2.63 20.23 -10.33
N ASN A 209 2.92 20.45 -11.62
CA ASN A 209 1.91 20.53 -12.67
C ASN A 209 1.14 19.20 -12.83
N ASN A 210 1.75 18.09 -12.45
CA ASN A 210 1.18 16.74 -12.53
C ASN A 210 0.54 16.27 -11.21
N MET A 211 0.46 17.12 -10.20
CA MET A 211 -0.02 16.77 -8.87
C MET A 211 -1.40 16.08 -8.91
N ASN A 212 -2.31 16.60 -9.73
CA ASN A 212 -3.66 16.07 -9.87
C ASN A 212 -3.71 14.73 -10.63
N LEU A 213 -2.62 14.33 -11.27
CA LEU A 213 -2.50 13.06 -12.00
C LEU A 213 -1.98 11.92 -11.13
N PHE A 214 -1.43 12.22 -9.95
CA PHE A 214 -0.88 11.22 -9.04
C PHE A 214 -1.94 10.24 -8.51
N TYR A 215 -3.13 10.74 -8.23
CA TYR A 215 -4.24 9.94 -7.75
C TYR A 215 -5.56 10.39 -8.39
N GLY A 216 -6.31 9.46 -8.90
CA GLY A 216 -7.63 9.73 -9.48
C GLY A 216 -8.00 8.77 -10.60
N ARG A 217 -9.22 8.91 -11.08
CA ARG A 217 -9.76 8.09 -12.18
C ARG A 217 -9.73 8.91 -13.48
N SER A 218 -9.38 8.26 -14.57
CA SER A 218 -9.55 8.82 -15.91
C SER A 218 -11.04 8.90 -16.26
N ASN A 219 -11.45 9.98 -16.93
CA ASN A 219 -12.85 10.14 -17.34
C ASN A 219 -13.29 9.01 -18.27
N GLY A 220 -14.39 8.32 -17.91
CA GLY A 220 -14.95 7.22 -18.70
C GLY A 220 -14.17 5.90 -18.61
N ASP A 221 -13.19 5.79 -17.72
CA ASP A 221 -12.36 4.60 -17.55
C ASP A 221 -12.58 3.97 -16.17
N ILE A 222 -12.42 2.65 -16.10
CA ILE A 222 -12.39 1.90 -14.84
C ILE A 222 -11.03 2.00 -14.14
N ARG A 223 -9.98 2.37 -14.87
CA ARG A 223 -8.61 2.46 -14.36
C ARG A 223 -8.49 3.61 -13.37
N MET A 224 -7.77 3.35 -12.31
CA MET A 224 -7.50 4.33 -11.28
C MET A 224 -5.99 4.49 -11.08
N ARG A 225 -5.50 5.70 -11.26
CA ARG A 225 -4.13 6.05 -10.91
C ARG A 225 -4.02 6.09 -9.39
N THR A 226 -3.15 5.27 -8.87
CA THR A 226 -2.87 5.14 -7.43
C THR A 226 -1.36 5.02 -7.24
N PRO A 227 -0.81 5.25 -6.05
CA PRO A 227 0.58 4.91 -5.73
C PRO A 227 0.99 3.53 -6.25
N ARG A 228 0.16 2.51 -6.10
CA ARG A 228 0.39 1.15 -6.62
C ARG A 228 0.43 1.10 -8.15
N ALA A 229 -0.40 1.87 -8.84
CA ALA A 229 -0.38 1.92 -10.30
C ALA A 229 0.94 2.49 -10.84
N TRP A 230 1.51 3.49 -10.16
CA TRP A 230 2.82 4.05 -10.46
C TRP A 230 3.97 3.07 -10.18
N GLU A 231 3.86 2.24 -9.13
CA GLU A 231 4.80 1.14 -8.86
C GLU A 231 4.79 0.12 -10.00
N TYR A 232 3.60 -0.33 -10.42
CA TYR A 232 3.47 -1.26 -11.54
C TYR A 232 4.00 -0.70 -12.85
N LEU A 233 3.72 0.57 -13.15
CA LEU A 233 4.31 1.22 -14.32
C LEU A 233 5.83 1.26 -14.23
N SER A 234 6.39 1.58 -13.06
CA SER A 234 7.83 1.57 -12.84
C SER A 234 8.46 0.21 -13.16
N ASP A 235 7.83 -0.88 -12.73
CA ASP A 235 8.35 -2.21 -12.97
C ASP A 235 8.26 -2.56 -14.47
N GLN A 236 7.16 -2.22 -15.15
CA GLN A 236 7.05 -2.37 -16.60
C GLN A 236 8.13 -1.56 -17.35
N LEU A 237 8.43 -0.34 -16.91
CA LEU A 237 9.48 0.47 -17.54
C LEU A 237 10.87 -0.13 -17.33
N LYS A 238 11.17 -0.71 -16.17
CA LYS A 238 12.44 -1.43 -15.95
C LYS A 238 12.57 -2.63 -16.88
N ASP A 239 11.49 -3.40 -17.05
CA ASP A 239 11.48 -4.53 -17.99
C ASP A 239 11.72 -4.06 -19.43
N LEU A 240 11.06 -2.97 -19.86
CA LEU A 240 11.26 -2.37 -21.19
C LEU A 240 12.68 -1.82 -21.38
N GLU A 241 13.30 -1.29 -20.32
CA GLU A 241 14.69 -0.82 -20.32
C GLU A 241 15.66 -2.00 -20.47
N GLU A 242 15.45 -3.11 -19.75
CA GLU A 242 16.22 -4.35 -19.89
C GLU A 242 16.08 -4.96 -21.30
N MET A 243 14.91 -4.83 -21.93
CA MET A 243 14.69 -5.23 -23.32
C MET A 243 15.33 -4.29 -24.35
N GLY A 244 15.91 -3.17 -23.91
CA GLY A 244 16.54 -2.18 -24.79
C GLY A 244 15.55 -1.28 -25.56
N MET A 245 14.27 -1.30 -25.19
CA MET A 245 13.22 -0.51 -25.88
C MET A 245 13.17 0.96 -25.43
N LEU A 246 13.78 1.29 -24.28
CA LEU A 246 13.81 2.64 -23.72
C LEU A 246 15.16 3.29 -24.00
N SER A 247 15.27 3.97 -25.13
CA SER A 247 16.46 4.78 -25.47
C SER A 247 16.06 6.04 -26.25
N ALA A 248 16.92 7.05 -26.24
CA ALA A 248 16.73 8.26 -27.03
C ALA A 248 16.59 7.96 -28.54
N ASP A 249 17.23 6.89 -29.01
CA ASP A 249 17.26 6.46 -30.40
C ASP A 249 16.21 5.37 -30.71
N ALA A 250 15.21 5.15 -29.83
CA ALA A 250 14.17 4.17 -30.04
C ALA A 250 13.39 4.45 -31.33
N SER A 251 13.07 3.40 -32.06
CA SER A 251 12.29 3.51 -33.31
C SER A 251 10.89 4.07 -33.05
N ALA A 252 10.26 4.62 -34.08
CA ALA A 252 8.88 5.09 -33.98
C ALA A 252 7.90 3.96 -33.58
N ILE A 253 8.19 2.73 -34.00
CA ILE A 253 7.40 1.54 -33.66
C ILE A 253 7.55 1.24 -32.16
N ASP A 254 8.77 1.24 -31.64
CA ASP A 254 9.02 1.00 -30.22
C ASP A 254 8.40 2.10 -29.37
N LYS A 255 8.53 3.37 -29.78
CA LYS A 255 7.89 4.50 -29.09
C LYS A 255 6.36 4.34 -29.04
N ALA A 256 5.73 3.94 -30.13
CA ALA A 256 4.29 3.71 -30.18
C ALA A 256 3.88 2.53 -29.27
N PHE A 257 4.61 1.43 -29.29
CA PHE A 257 4.38 0.26 -28.43
C PHE A 257 4.49 0.61 -26.94
N VAL A 258 5.57 1.26 -26.56
CA VAL A 258 5.81 1.73 -25.18
C VAL A 258 4.70 2.69 -24.72
N THR A 259 4.30 3.63 -25.58
CA THR A 259 3.20 4.56 -25.27
C THR A 259 1.87 3.82 -25.05
N SER A 260 1.61 2.76 -25.81
CA SER A 260 0.43 1.92 -25.62
C SER A 260 0.44 1.24 -24.26
N ILE A 261 1.55 0.60 -23.86
CA ILE A 261 1.70 -0.03 -22.53
C ILE A 261 1.46 1.00 -21.41
N ILE A 262 2.03 2.19 -21.53
CA ILE A 262 1.85 3.26 -20.57
C ILE A 262 0.38 3.70 -20.49
N SER A 263 -0.29 3.84 -21.63
CA SER A 263 -1.70 4.22 -21.70
C SER A 263 -2.61 3.12 -21.12
N ASP A 264 -2.25 1.85 -21.32
CA ASP A 264 -2.94 0.72 -20.72
C ASP A 264 -2.88 0.75 -19.19
N GLN A 265 -1.81 1.27 -18.61
CA GLN A 265 -1.62 1.39 -17.16
C GLN A 265 -2.23 2.67 -16.58
N LEU A 266 -2.06 3.83 -17.23
CA LEU A 266 -2.42 5.15 -16.68
C LEU A 266 -3.71 5.74 -17.23
N GLY A 267 -4.26 5.18 -18.32
CA GLY A 267 -5.41 5.72 -19.04
C GLY A 267 -5.01 6.70 -20.15
N GLU A 268 -5.95 6.93 -21.06
CA GLU A 268 -5.75 7.73 -22.28
C GLU A 268 -5.52 9.22 -22.00
N ASP A 269 -5.92 9.72 -20.84
CA ASP A 269 -5.72 11.13 -20.45
C ASP A 269 -4.32 11.40 -19.87
N CYS A 270 -3.72 10.41 -19.21
CA CYS A 270 -2.43 10.54 -18.54
C CYS A 270 -1.30 9.82 -19.29
N GLY A 271 -1.59 8.69 -19.92
CA GLY A 271 -0.58 7.86 -20.57
C GLY A 271 0.25 8.59 -21.63
N PRO A 272 -0.36 9.25 -22.63
CA PRO A 272 0.38 10.00 -23.63
C PRO A 272 1.21 11.16 -23.06
N LEU A 273 0.68 11.84 -22.04
CA LEU A 273 1.40 12.92 -21.35
C LEU A 273 2.62 12.39 -20.62
N PHE A 274 2.46 11.27 -19.88
CA PHE A 274 3.58 10.63 -19.22
C PHE A 274 4.62 10.13 -20.24
N ALA A 275 4.18 9.48 -21.33
CA ALA A 275 5.07 8.99 -22.38
C ALA A 275 5.92 10.12 -22.98
N THR A 276 5.33 11.28 -23.25
CA THR A 276 6.07 12.46 -23.73
C THR A 276 7.15 12.87 -22.72
N ASN A 277 6.79 13.05 -21.45
CA ASN A 277 7.75 13.40 -20.39
C ASN A 277 8.85 12.33 -20.23
N MET A 278 8.50 11.06 -20.34
CA MET A 278 9.46 9.97 -20.25
C MET A 278 10.46 10.00 -21.42
N TRP A 279 10.01 10.26 -22.64
CA TRP A 279 10.95 10.40 -23.78
C TRP A 279 11.85 11.61 -23.61
N ASP A 280 11.32 12.74 -23.13
CA ASP A 280 12.14 13.92 -22.78
C ASP A 280 13.18 13.56 -21.70
N PHE A 281 12.81 12.76 -20.68
CA PHE A 281 13.74 12.28 -19.66
C PHE A 281 14.90 11.46 -20.26
N TYR A 282 14.66 10.62 -21.26
CA TYR A 282 15.71 9.88 -21.95
C TYR A 282 16.52 10.75 -22.92
N GLU A 283 15.93 11.77 -23.49
CA GLU A 283 16.61 12.71 -24.38
C GLU A 283 17.46 13.74 -23.63
N ASN A 284 17.07 14.10 -22.41
CA ASN A 284 17.79 15.09 -21.61
C ASN A 284 19.07 14.52 -20.99
N ILE A 285 20.08 15.38 -20.88
CA ILE A 285 21.32 15.08 -20.14
C ILE A 285 21.08 15.43 -18.67
N THR A 286 21.28 14.47 -17.78
CA THR A 286 21.20 14.73 -16.34
C THR A 286 22.52 15.27 -15.79
N PHE A 287 22.46 16.11 -14.76
CA PHE A 287 23.65 16.59 -14.04
C PHE A 287 24.54 15.42 -13.54
N GLU A 288 23.91 14.33 -13.08
CA GLU A 288 24.62 13.14 -12.63
C GLU A 288 25.38 12.46 -13.76
N GLN A 289 24.79 12.35 -14.96
CA GLN A 289 25.48 11.84 -16.16
C GLN A 289 26.72 12.69 -16.50
N VAL A 290 26.65 14.00 -16.35
CA VAL A 290 27.79 14.91 -16.59
C VAL A 290 28.87 14.69 -15.53
N MET A 291 28.51 14.61 -14.24
CA MET A 291 29.45 14.54 -13.12
C MET A 291 30.12 13.17 -12.96
N THR A 292 29.44 12.09 -13.33
CA THR A 292 29.98 10.71 -13.17
C THR A 292 30.74 10.21 -14.39
N THR A 293 30.62 10.88 -15.52
CA THR A 293 31.27 10.45 -16.77
C THR A 293 32.77 10.77 -16.78
N LYS A 294 33.60 9.75 -16.65
CA LYS A 294 35.07 9.87 -16.76
C LYS A 294 35.58 10.11 -18.18
N LYS A 295 34.80 9.74 -19.20
CA LYS A 295 35.06 9.98 -20.61
C LYS A 295 33.77 10.45 -21.29
N ILE A 296 33.80 11.63 -21.89
CA ILE A 296 32.68 12.17 -22.65
C ILE A 296 32.45 11.27 -23.87
N SER A 297 31.33 10.55 -23.90
CA SER A 297 30.94 9.77 -25.06
C SER A 297 30.44 10.68 -26.18
N LYS A 298 30.60 10.24 -27.45
CA LYS A 298 30.07 10.97 -28.61
C LYS A 298 28.57 11.27 -28.42
N ARG A 299 27.82 10.33 -27.87
CA ARG A 299 26.39 10.48 -27.57
C ARG A 299 26.12 11.61 -26.55
N LEU A 300 26.96 11.78 -25.55
CA LEU A 300 26.82 12.85 -24.56
C LEU A 300 27.11 14.22 -25.20
N VAL A 301 28.11 14.28 -26.10
CA VAL A 301 28.42 15.50 -26.87
C VAL A 301 27.27 15.87 -27.79
N ASP A 302 26.72 14.87 -28.51
CA ASP A 302 25.59 15.10 -29.43
C ASP A 302 24.32 15.54 -28.69
N LYS A 303 24.06 14.99 -27.52
CA LYS A 303 22.98 15.44 -26.65
C LYS A 303 23.21 16.89 -26.19
N PHE A 304 24.41 17.16 -25.67
CA PHE A 304 24.77 18.53 -25.17
C PHE A 304 24.66 19.58 -26.22
N SER A 305 25.07 19.28 -27.46
CA SER A 305 25.00 20.23 -28.58
C SER A 305 23.57 20.54 -29.04
N ARG A 306 22.57 19.74 -28.66
CA ARG A 306 21.16 19.99 -29.00
C ARG A 306 20.46 20.93 -28.02
N TYR A 307 21.07 21.23 -26.87
CA TYR A 307 20.49 22.16 -25.90
C TYR A 307 20.67 23.60 -26.39
N GLU A 308 19.63 24.38 -26.22
CA GLU A 308 19.74 25.82 -26.36
C GLU A 308 20.66 26.41 -25.28
N VAL A 309 21.36 27.50 -25.59
CA VAL A 309 22.32 28.14 -24.68
C VAL A 309 21.74 28.43 -23.30
N ASN A 310 20.45 28.71 -23.20
CA ASN A 310 19.77 28.98 -21.92
C ASN A 310 19.48 27.71 -21.05
N LYS A 311 19.71 26.52 -21.57
CA LYS A 311 19.51 25.25 -20.89
C LYS A 311 20.82 24.51 -20.60
N GLN A 312 21.94 25.04 -21.13
CA GLN A 312 23.28 24.50 -20.88
C GLN A 312 23.88 25.10 -19.59
#